data_43ddd0f743aa0cc84bca0524c166cccc
#
_entry.id   43ddd0f743aa0cc84bca0524c166cccc
#
_cell.length_a   1.000
_cell.length_b   1.000
_cell.length_c   1.000
_cell.angle_alpha   90.00
_cell.angle_beta   90.00
_cell.angle_gamma   90.00
#
_symmetry.space_group_name_H-M   'P 1'
#
loop_
_entity.id
_entity.type
_entity.pdbx_description
1 polymer ?
#
loop_
_entity_poly.entity_id
_entity_poly.type
_entity_poly.pdbx_seq_one_letter_code
_entity_poly.pdbx_strand_id
1 'polypeptide(L)'
;MSMIDAYYGDYGMAEASARKRRSQSSIANQQAAFLGQQRGTRNIGDLTRKLTEGFRPKMADYGQRGLAGPAVASGIQRKGLERYAADMQRALTDETQMLQDEQNRIAMGEAQSQADLEDYLAQLRLQKQRDIISSATALKQYAAY
;
A
#
# COMPACT_ATOMS: atom_id res chain seq x y z
N MET A 1 -26.08 6.41 -39.30
CA MET A 1 -25.53 6.56 -37.91
C MET A 1 -26.20 7.81 -37.35
N SER A 2 -27.09 7.66 -36.38
CA SER A 2 -27.83 8.80 -35.80
C SER A 2 -26.85 9.65 -34.96
N MET A 3 -27.02 10.99 -34.97
CA MET A 3 -26.28 11.90 -34.04
C MET A 3 -26.37 11.42 -32.59
N ILE A 4 -27.48 10.81 -32.23
CA ILE A 4 -27.76 10.22 -30.94
C ILE A 4 -26.82 9.03 -30.66
N ASP A 5 -26.55 8.17 -31.63
CA ASP A 5 -25.67 7.00 -31.48
C ASP A 5 -24.22 7.42 -31.29
N ALA A 6 -23.74 8.46 -31.95
CA ALA A 6 -22.40 9.02 -31.78
C ALA A 6 -22.23 9.62 -30.37
N TYR A 7 -23.25 10.33 -29.91
CA TYR A 7 -23.24 10.96 -28.58
C TYR A 7 -23.23 9.94 -27.42
N TYR A 8 -24.03 8.85 -27.55
CA TYR A 8 -23.99 7.74 -26.59
C TYR A 8 -22.68 6.98 -26.61
N GLY A 9 -22.01 6.90 -27.77
CA GLY A 9 -20.69 6.29 -27.93
C GLY A 9 -19.62 7.00 -27.10
N ASP A 10 -19.64 8.34 -27.06
CA ASP A 10 -18.67 9.14 -26.32
C ASP A 10 -18.73 8.91 -24.80
N TYR A 11 -19.92 8.81 -24.21
CA TYR A 11 -20.08 8.47 -22.80
C TYR A 11 -19.62 7.05 -22.49
N GLY A 12 -19.90 6.10 -23.36
CA GLY A 12 -19.43 4.72 -23.21
C GLY A 12 -17.90 4.62 -23.25
N MET A 13 -17.26 5.37 -24.15
CA MET A 13 -15.79 5.42 -24.23
C MET A 13 -15.18 6.11 -23.01
N ALA A 14 -15.77 7.18 -22.49
CA ALA A 14 -15.32 7.85 -21.29
C ALA A 14 -15.40 6.92 -20.06
N GLU A 15 -16.49 6.20 -19.89
CA GLU A 15 -16.67 5.21 -18.84
C GLU A 15 -15.66 4.06 -18.96
N ALA A 16 -15.49 3.50 -20.16
CA ALA A 16 -14.52 2.44 -20.42
C ALA A 16 -13.07 2.89 -20.14
N SER A 17 -12.73 4.11 -20.54
CA SER A 17 -11.40 4.67 -20.29
C SER A 17 -11.12 4.89 -18.80
N ALA A 18 -12.11 5.36 -18.04
CA ALA A 18 -12.01 5.55 -16.60
C ALA A 18 -11.80 4.19 -15.88
N ARG A 19 -12.59 3.19 -16.24
CA ARG A 19 -12.44 1.82 -15.70
C ARG A 19 -11.08 1.21 -16.04
N LYS A 20 -10.58 1.42 -17.26
CA LYS A 20 -9.25 0.95 -17.69
C LYS A 20 -8.14 1.61 -16.88
N ARG A 21 -8.19 2.93 -16.68
CA ARG A 21 -7.22 3.64 -15.83
C ARG A 21 -7.22 3.09 -14.40
N ARG A 22 -8.41 2.84 -13.84
CA ARG A 22 -8.55 2.26 -12.51
C ARG A 22 -7.93 0.86 -12.42
N SER A 23 -8.17 -0.01 -13.41
CA SER A 23 -7.57 -1.34 -13.42
C SER A 23 -6.05 -1.31 -13.52
N GLN A 24 -5.50 -0.39 -14.32
CA GLN A 24 -4.04 -0.18 -14.41
C GLN A 24 -3.45 0.32 -13.08
N SER A 25 -4.13 1.26 -12.41
CA SER A 25 -3.73 1.74 -11.08
C SER A 25 -3.78 0.62 -10.04
N SER A 26 -4.82 -0.21 -10.04
CA SER A 26 -4.94 -1.35 -9.12
C SER A 26 -3.81 -2.37 -9.32
N ILE A 27 -3.48 -2.69 -10.58
CA ILE A 27 -2.35 -3.59 -10.89
C ILE A 27 -1.04 -2.99 -10.38
N ALA A 28 -0.79 -1.70 -10.62
CA ALA A 28 0.41 -1.03 -10.13
C ALA A 28 0.50 -1.05 -8.60
N ASN A 29 -0.60 -0.81 -7.91
CA ASN A 29 -0.68 -0.88 -6.45
C ASN A 29 -0.41 -2.30 -5.92
N GLN A 30 -0.96 -3.33 -6.57
CA GLN A 30 -0.69 -4.72 -6.20
C GLN A 30 0.79 -5.09 -6.40
N GLN A 31 1.39 -4.64 -7.49
CA GLN A 31 2.83 -4.84 -7.73
C GLN A 31 3.68 -4.10 -6.68
N ALA A 32 3.32 -2.87 -6.32
CA ALA A 32 3.99 -2.11 -5.27
C ALA A 32 3.88 -2.81 -3.92
N ALA A 33 2.69 -3.31 -3.56
CA ALA A 33 2.47 -4.07 -2.33
C ALA A 33 3.31 -5.34 -2.28
N PHE A 34 3.36 -6.10 -3.38
CA PHE A 34 4.17 -7.31 -3.48
C PHE A 34 5.67 -7.01 -3.31
N LEU A 35 6.18 -5.99 -3.99
CA LEU A 35 7.59 -5.58 -3.89
C LEU A 35 7.93 -5.06 -2.49
N GLY A 36 7.03 -4.29 -1.87
CA GLY A 36 7.17 -3.82 -0.49
C GLY A 36 7.26 -4.99 0.49
N GLN A 37 6.35 -5.96 0.37
CA GLN A 37 6.38 -7.18 1.18
C GLN A 37 7.66 -7.98 1.00
N GLN A 38 8.14 -8.13 -0.23
CA GLN A 38 9.38 -8.85 -0.52
C GLN A 38 10.60 -8.15 0.10
N ARG A 39 10.67 -6.81 0.02
CA ARG A 39 11.73 -6.02 0.67
C ARG A 39 11.68 -6.15 2.19
N GLY A 40 10.51 -5.97 2.79
CA GLY A 40 10.32 -6.10 4.24
C GLY A 40 10.71 -7.49 4.75
N THR A 41 10.32 -8.55 4.05
CA THR A 41 10.72 -9.92 4.42
C THR A 41 12.23 -10.12 4.35
N ARG A 42 12.91 -9.55 3.34
CA ARG A 42 14.38 -9.60 3.23
C ARG A 42 15.04 -8.83 4.38
N ASN A 43 14.57 -7.63 4.68
CA ASN A 43 15.10 -6.80 5.75
C ASN A 43 14.97 -7.50 7.12
N ILE A 44 13.79 -8.07 7.40
CA ILE A 44 13.58 -8.86 8.62
C ILE A 44 14.52 -10.07 8.68
N GLY A 45 14.70 -10.78 7.56
CA GLY A 45 15.62 -11.90 7.45
C GLY A 45 17.08 -11.48 7.72
N ASP A 46 17.51 -10.36 7.14
CA ASP A 46 18.85 -9.82 7.34
C ASP A 46 19.08 -9.33 8.79
N LEU A 47 18.08 -8.70 9.40
CA LEU A 47 18.11 -8.32 10.81
C LEU A 47 18.22 -9.55 11.72
N THR A 48 17.43 -10.58 11.46
CA THR A 48 17.46 -11.84 12.21
C THR A 48 18.82 -12.53 12.08
N ARG A 49 19.40 -12.55 10.87
CA ARG A 49 20.75 -13.07 10.65
C ARG A 49 21.80 -12.28 11.42
N LYS A 50 21.79 -10.96 11.32
CA LYS A 50 22.69 -10.06 12.07
C LYS A 50 22.59 -10.28 13.59
N LEU A 51 21.37 -10.51 14.10
CA LEU A 51 21.15 -10.85 15.51
C LEU A 51 21.86 -12.16 15.87
N THR A 52 21.67 -13.20 15.08
CA THR A 52 22.26 -14.52 15.33
C THR A 52 23.79 -14.47 15.20
N GLU A 53 24.31 -13.82 14.16
CA GLU A 53 25.76 -13.68 13.92
C GLU A 53 26.44 -12.76 14.95
N GLY A 54 25.77 -11.69 15.41
CA GLY A 54 26.26 -10.75 16.38
C GLY A 54 26.23 -11.27 17.84
N PHE A 55 25.37 -12.24 18.12
CA PHE A 55 25.23 -12.79 19.45
C PHE A 55 26.49 -13.57 19.91
N ARG A 56 27.03 -14.43 19.02
CA ARG A 56 28.21 -15.23 19.30
C ARG A 56 29.45 -14.41 19.64
N PRO A 57 29.86 -13.38 18.85
CA PRO A 57 31.01 -12.53 19.18
C PRO A 57 30.83 -11.78 20.50
N LYS A 58 29.63 -11.32 20.82
CA LYS A 58 29.36 -10.65 22.09
C LYS A 58 29.50 -11.61 23.27
N MET A 59 29.03 -12.84 23.14
CA MET A 59 29.23 -13.86 24.16
C MET A 59 30.73 -14.16 24.35
N ALA A 60 31.50 -14.27 23.26
CA ALA A 60 32.93 -14.48 23.30
C ALA A 60 33.69 -13.32 23.95
N ASP A 61 33.31 -12.07 23.64
CA ASP A 61 33.92 -10.86 24.25
C ASP A 61 33.69 -10.81 25.75
N TYR A 62 32.54 -11.17 26.26
CA TYR A 62 32.29 -11.31 27.69
C TYR A 62 33.10 -12.43 28.31
N GLY A 63 33.32 -13.54 27.60
CA GLY A 63 34.18 -14.64 28.03
C GLY A 63 35.63 -14.22 28.16
N GLN A 64 36.18 -13.51 27.20
CA GLN A 64 37.56 -13.02 27.19
C GLN A 64 37.83 -12.00 28.32
N ARG A 65 36.83 -11.21 28.68
CA ARG A 65 36.92 -10.25 29.80
C ARG A 65 36.80 -10.89 31.18
N GLY A 66 36.76 -12.21 31.28
CA GLY A 66 36.58 -12.94 32.54
C GLY A 66 35.19 -12.78 33.16
N LEU A 67 34.25 -12.29 32.39
CA LEU A 67 32.87 -12.06 32.83
C LEU A 67 31.93 -13.23 32.50
N ALA A 68 32.44 -14.31 31.94
CA ALA A 68 31.73 -15.54 31.60
C ALA A 68 32.32 -16.71 32.41
N GLY A 69 31.82 -16.93 33.57
CA GLY A 69 32.13 -18.11 34.39
C GLY A 69 30.98 -18.40 35.34
N PRO A 70 30.91 -19.65 35.87
CA PRO A 70 29.82 -20.04 36.77
C PRO A 70 29.79 -19.22 38.07
N ALA A 71 30.90 -18.61 38.47
CA ALA A 71 30.99 -17.73 39.62
C ALA A 71 30.79 -16.24 39.30
N VAL A 72 30.86 -15.88 38.02
CA VAL A 72 30.70 -14.51 37.49
C VAL A 72 29.63 -14.52 36.42
N ALA A 73 28.56 -15.29 36.57
CA ALA A 73 27.32 -15.11 35.85
C ALA A 73 26.76 -13.72 36.19
N SER A 74 27.55 -12.75 35.83
CA SER A 74 27.53 -11.41 36.31
C SER A 74 26.33 -10.73 35.76
N GLY A 75 25.65 -9.97 36.59
CA GLY A 75 24.59 -9.09 36.20
C GLY A 75 24.98 -8.17 35.02
N ILE A 76 26.30 -7.96 34.79
CA ILE A 76 26.85 -7.18 33.66
C ILE A 76 26.66 -7.91 32.32
N GLN A 77 27.03 -9.20 32.23
CA GLN A 77 26.85 -9.99 31.02
C GLN A 77 25.37 -10.12 30.67
N ARG A 78 24.55 -10.46 31.66
CA ARG A 78 23.11 -10.60 31.48
C ARG A 78 22.46 -9.29 31.02
N LYS A 79 22.78 -8.17 31.68
CA LYS A 79 22.32 -6.85 31.29
C LYS A 79 22.76 -6.44 29.87
N GLY A 80 23.99 -6.77 29.48
CA GLY A 80 24.51 -6.50 28.15
C GLY A 80 23.79 -7.28 27.07
N LEU A 81 23.50 -8.56 27.32
CA LEU A 81 22.73 -9.41 26.40
C LEU A 81 21.26 -9.02 26.35
N GLU A 82 20.67 -8.66 27.49
CA GLU A 82 19.30 -8.16 27.57
C GLU A 82 19.16 -6.86 26.77
N ARG A 83 20.09 -5.92 26.86
CA ARG A 83 20.10 -4.69 26.06
C ARG A 83 20.23 -4.99 24.57
N TYR A 84 21.14 -5.86 24.19
CA TYR A 84 21.32 -6.25 22.79
C TYR A 84 20.05 -6.91 22.23
N ALA A 85 19.45 -7.82 22.98
CA ALA A 85 18.19 -8.45 22.58
C ALA A 85 17.05 -7.43 22.47
N ALA A 86 16.96 -6.49 23.42
CA ALA A 86 15.95 -5.44 23.38
C ALA A 86 16.12 -4.49 22.20
N ASP A 87 17.36 -4.09 21.87
CA ASP A 87 17.65 -3.23 20.72
C ASP A 87 17.29 -3.93 19.40
N MET A 88 17.58 -5.22 19.28
CA MET A 88 17.23 -6.00 18.10
C MET A 88 15.74 -6.26 18.00
N GLN A 89 15.06 -6.48 19.12
CA GLN A 89 13.61 -6.62 19.14
C GLN A 89 12.94 -5.31 18.71
N ARG A 90 13.44 -4.16 19.14
CA ARG A 90 12.97 -2.86 18.68
C ARG A 90 13.17 -2.70 17.18
N ALA A 91 14.35 -3.00 16.64
CA ALA A 91 14.65 -2.91 15.22
C ALA A 91 13.71 -3.83 14.39
N LEU A 92 13.42 -5.04 14.84
CA LEU A 92 12.47 -5.94 14.19
C LEU A 92 11.03 -5.42 14.26
N THR A 93 10.64 -4.85 15.39
CA THR A 93 9.32 -4.24 15.56
C THR A 93 9.16 -3.04 14.65
N ASP A 94 10.15 -2.16 14.58
CA ASP A 94 10.14 -0.97 13.73
C ASP A 94 10.04 -1.36 12.25
N GLU A 95 10.81 -2.35 11.79
CA GLU A 95 10.74 -2.83 10.41
C GLU A 95 9.39 -3.47 10.08
N THR A 96 8.82 -4.23 11.01
CA THR A 96 7.49 -4.83 10.85
C THR A 96 6.41 -3.75 10.79
N GLN A 97 6.53 -2.72 11.62
CA GLN A 97 5.60 -1.60 11.62
C GLN A 97 5.69 -0.79 10.33
N MET A 98 6.90 -0.49 9.84
CA MET A 98 7.09 0.18 8.54
C MET A 98 6.45 -0.60 7.39
N LEU A 99 6.60 -1.93 7.38
CA LEU A 99 5.97 -2.78 6.38
C LEU A 99 4.45 -2.71 6.45
N GLN A 100 3.89 -2.73 7.65
CA GLN A 100 2.44 -2.63 7.88
C GLN A 100 1.90 -1.26 7.47
N ASP A 101 2.61 -0.18 7.80
CA ASP A 101 2.24 1.18 7.43
C ASP A 101 2.27 1.37 5.90
N GLU A 102 3.25 0.78 5.21
CA GLU A 102 3.32 0.81 3.74
C GLU A 102 2.12 0.06 3.12
N GLN A 103 1.77 -1.12 3.64
CA GLN A 103 0.60 -1.87 3.19
C GLN A 103 -0.70 -1.10 3.43
N ASN A 104 -0.86 -0.49 4.59
CA ASN A 104 -2.02 0.35 4.91
C ASN A 104 -2.13 1.55 3.97
N ARG A 105 -1.01 2.21 3.67
CA ARG A 105 -0.98 3.34 2.73
C ARG A 105 -1.41 2.93 1.33
N ILE A 106 -0.97 1.77 0.84
CA ILE A 106 -1.37 1.24 -0.47
C ILE A 106 -2.86 0.91 -0.47
N ALA A 107 -3.36 0.25 0.58
CA ALA A 107 -4.78 -0.08 0.71
C ALA A 107 -5.67 1.18 0.76
N MET A 108 -5.26 2.21 1.49
CA MET A 108 -5.97 3.49 1.53
C MET A 108 -5.96 4.20 0.17
N GLY A 109 -4.83 4.20 -0.54
CA GLY A 109 -4.73 4.75 -1.89
C GLY A 109 -5.62 4.00 -2.89
N GLU A 110 -5.77 2.70 -2.73
CA GLU A 110 -6.68 1.90 -3.56
C GLU A 110 -8.16 2.21 -3.27
N ALA A 111 -8.54 2.33 -2.00
CA ALA A 111 -9.89 2.72 -1.60
C ALA A 111 -10.25 4.13 -2.12
N GLN A 112 -9.32 5.09 -1.99
CA GLN A 112 -9.51 6.44 -2.53
C GLN A 112 -9.70 6.43 -4.05
N SER A 113 -8.86 5.70 -4.77
CA SER A 113 -8.97 5.57 -6.24
C SER A 113 -10.29 4.93 -6.69
N GLN A 114 -10.86 4.03 -5.87
CA GLN A 114 -12.18 3.46 -6.14
C GLN A 114 -13.29 4.47 -5.91
N ALA A 115 -13.24 5.23 -4.82
CA ALA A 115 -14.21 6.28 -4.54
C ALA A 115 -14.20 7.36 -5.64
N ASP A 116 -13.00 7.79 -6.07
CA ASP A 116 -12.85 8.77 -7.16
C ASP A 116 -13.45 8.25 -8.48
N LEU A 117 -13.32 6.96 -8.79
CA LEU A 117 -13.96 6.36 -9.96
C LEU A 117 -15.48 6.38 -9.83
N GLU A 118 -16.02 5.98 -8.67
CA GLU A 118 -17.47 5.95 -8.44
C GLU A 118 -18.07 7.35 -8.55
N ASP A 119 -17.43 8.36 -7.98
CA ASP A 119 -17.81 9.76 -8.09
C ASP A 119 -17.78 10.25 -9.54
N TYR A 120 -16.73 9.93 -10.28
CA TYR A 120 -16.61 10.27 -11.69
C TYR A 120 -17.73 9.63 -12.52
N LEU A 121 -18.02 8.35 -12.29
CA LEU A 121 -19.11 7.65 -13.00
C LEU A 121 -20.49 8.21 -12.64
N ALA A 122 -20.69 8.62 -11.38
CA ALA A 122 -21.93 9.29 -10.95
C ALA A 122 -22.10 10.63 -11.66
N GLN A 123 -21.05 11.45 -11.74
CA GLN A 123 -21.07 12.71 -12.47
C GLN A 123 -21.35 12.53 -13.97
N LEU A 124 -20.72 11.54 -14.60
CA LEU A 124 -20.97 11.19 -16.01
C LEU A 124 -22.45 10.82 -16.25
N ARG A 125 -23.05 10.04 -15.36
CA ARG A 125 -24.47 9.66 -15.45
C ARG A 125 -25.38 10.87 -15.31
N LEU A 126 -25.11 11.76 -14.36
CA LEU A 126 -25.86 12.99 -14.17
C LEU A 126 -25.74 13.91 -15.39
N GLN A 127 -24.56 14.04 -15.95
CA GLN A 127 -24.33 14.82 -17.17
C GLN A 127 -25.12 14.24 -18.35
N LYS A 128 -25.02 12.92 -18.55
CA LYS A 128 -25.81 12.21 -19.59
C LYS A 128 -27.31 12.45 -19.44
N GLN A 129 -27.83 12.40 -18.20
CA GLN A 129 -29.26 12.67 -17.96
C GLN A 129 -29.64 14.12 -18.31
N ARG A 130 -28.82 15.10 -17.92
CA ARG A 130 -29.08 16.52 -18.28
C ARG A 130 -29.08 16.74 -19.78
N ASP A 131 -28.15 16.11 -20.49
CA ASP A 131 -28.01 16.27 -21.93
C ASP A 131 -29.18 15.60 -22.67
N ILE A 132 -29.71 14.47 -22.19
CA ILE A 132 -30.91 13.84 -22.70
C ILE A 132 -32.12 14.76 -22.50
N ILE A 133 -32.28 15.35 -21.32
CA ILE A 133 -33.40 16.25 -21.03
C ILE A 133 -33.32 17.51 -21.89
N SER A 134 -32.13 18.10 -22.04
CA SER A 134 -31.94 19.28 -22.86
C SER A 134 -32.24 19.01 -24.35
N SER A 135 -31.78 17.88 -24.86
CA SER A 135 -32.03 17.44 -26.24
C SER A 135 -33.54 17.17 -26.49
N ALA A 136 -34.21 16.51 -25.53
CA ALA A 136 -35.66 16.27 -25.63
C ALA A 136 -36.45 17.56 -25.55
N THR A 137 -36.04 18.56 -24.78
CA THR A 137 -36.68 19.87 -24.70
C THR A 137 -36.47 20.64 -25.98
N ALA A 138 -35.29 20.64 -26.58
CA ALA A 138 -35.01 21.26 -27.87
C ALA A 138 -35.87 20.65 -28.98
N LEU A 139 -35.96 19.31 -29.03
CA LEU A 139 -36.83 18.63 -30.03
C LEU A 139 -38.32 19.00 -29.90
N LYS A 140 -38.82 19.14 -28.67
CA LYS A 140 -40.20 19.59 -28.43
C LYS A 140 -40.44 21.03 -28.93
N GLN A 141 -39.46 21.91 -28.75
CA GLN A 141 -39.56 23.28 -29.27
C GLN A 141 -39.57 23.32 -30.80
N TYR A 142 -38.77 22.49 -31.48
CA TYR A 142 -38.75 22.39 -32.94
C TYR A 142 -40.06 21.78 -33.52
N ALA A 143 -40.71 20.87 -32.79
CA ALA A 143 -41.94 20.25 -33.21
C ALA A 143 -43.20 21.13 -33.01
N ALA A 144 -43.06 22.24 -32.27
CA ALA A 144 -44.13 23.18 -31.98
C ALA A 144 -44.23 24.35 -33.01
N TYR A 145 -43.29 24.40 -33.95
CA TYR A 145 -43.31 25.32 -35.11
C TYR A 145 -43.66 24.58 -36.40
#